data_379f9053267deeb7272cabe9ae480153
#
_entry.id   379f9053267deeb7272cabe9ae480153
#
_cell.length_a   1.000
_cell.length_b   1.000
_cell.length_c   1.000
_cell.angle_alpha   90.00
_cell.angle_beta   90.00
_cell.angle_gamma   90.00
#
_symmetry.space_group_name_H-M   'P 1'
#
loop_
_entity.id
_entity.type
_entity.pdbx_description
1 polymer ?
#
loop_
_entity_poly.entity_id
_entity_poly.type
_entity_poly.pdbx_seq_one_letter_code
_entity_poly.pdbx_strand_id
1 'polypeptide(L)'
;LGFLVMVAFGGDGRFLPGLMLGAAVTAAIGLWSVQAIMRRLSEDTATGVVLSTFYGFGIVLLTVIQGLGQGRPAGLETVLLGSTAGMLRADAIVIAVGGACVLVLLWLLHRPLALVAFDPVQAHLLGVRPETYDAVLMGIVLAVVLVGLNVTGLILIVALLVTPAVTARLWAGTVGGVARLAAVIGALSGYVGAAISTVVPDVPTGPVIVLLTS
;
A
#
# COMPACT_ATOMS: atom_id res chain seq x y z
N LEU A 1 4.95 10.88 -11.69
CA LEU A 1 4.10 12.06 -11.93
C LEU A 1 4.33 13.15 -10.88
N GLY A 2 4.19 12.87 -9.59
CA GLY A 2 4.41 13.88 -8.53
C GLY A 2 5.79 14.51 -8.57
N PHE A 3 6.84 13.73 -8.80
CA PHE A 3 8.20 14.23 -8.98
C PHE A 3 8.33 15.16 -10.20
N LEU A 4 7.76 14.78 -11.34
CA LEU A 4 7.79 15.59 -12.56
C LEU A 4 7.05 16.92 -12.40
N VAL A 5 5.89 16.89 -11.76
CA VAL A 5 5.13 18.12 -11.47
C VAL A 5 5.95 19.06 -10.58
N MET A 6 6.59 18.52 -9.54
CA MET A 6 7.44 19.33 -8.65
C MET A 6 8.67 19.91 -9.36
N VAL A 7 9.36 19.11 -10.18
CA VAL A 7 10.50 19.60 -10.97
C VAL A 7 10.07 20.64 -12.00
N ALA A 8 8.90 20.47 -12.63
CA ALA A 8 8.34 21.42 -13.58
C ALA A 8 7.96 22.77 -12.95
N PHE A 9 7.58 22.78 -11.67
CA PHE A 9 7.30 24.00 -10.91
C PHE A 9 8.53 24.59 -10.17
N GLY A 10 9.75 24.08 -10.47
CA GLY A 10 11.00 24.65 -9.94
C GLY A 10 11.29 24.32 -8.47
N GLY A 11 10.63 23.29 -7.92
CA GLY A 11 10.88 22.80 -6.57
C GLY A 11 12.01 21.77 -6.52
N ASP A 12 12.77 21.73 -5.42
CA ASP A 12 13.72 20.67 -5.14
C ASP A 12 12.96 19.35 -5.00
N GLY A 13 13.05 18.42 -5.95
CA GLY A 13 12.30 17.15 -6.02
C GLY A 13 12.37 16.23 -4.78
N ARG A 14 12.74 16.78 -3.62
CA ARG A 14 12.85 16.12 -2.30
C ARG A 14 11.70 16.43 -1.33
N PHE A 15 10.72 17.22 -1.75
CA PHE A 15 9.59 17.54 -0.87
C PHE A 15 8.65 16.33 -0.74
N LEU A 16 8.87 15.53 0.29
CA LEU A 16 8.12 14.30 0.60
C LEU A 16 6.59 14.44 0.48
N PRO A 17 5.93 15.49 1.02
CA PRO A 17 4.50 15.64 0.87
C PRO A 17 4.03 15.75 -0.58
N GLY A 18 4.80 16.41 -1.44
CA GLY A 18 4.45 16.54 -2.86
C GLY A 18 4.60 15.21 -3.62
N LEU A 19 5.60 14.41 -3.29
CA LEU A 19 5.76 13.06 -3.84
C LEU A 19 4.60 12.16 -3.41
N MET A 20 4.20 12.22 -2.14
CA MET A 20 3.06 11.46 -1.62
C MET A 20 1.74 11.88 -2.26
N LEU A 21 1.50 13.18 -2.43
CA LEU A 21 0.31 13.69 -3.13
C LEU A 21 0.29 13.24 -4.60
N GLY A 22 1.42 13.33 -5.29
CA GLY A 22 1.53 12.86 -6.67
C GLY A 22 1.28 11.35 -6.81
N ALA A 23 1.81 10.55 -5.89
CA ALA A 23 1.57 9.12 -5.84
C ALA A 23 0.09 8.81 -5.52
N ALA A 24 -0.52 9.53 -4.56
CA ALA A 24 -1.92 9.37 -4.20
C ALA A 24 -2.86 9.69 -5.38
N VAL A 25 -2.62 10.80 -6.07
CA VAL A 25 -3.41 11.20 -7.26
C VAL A 25 -3.27 10.16 -8.36
N THR A 26 -2.05 9.71 -8.66
CA THR A 26 -1.82 8.70 -9.70
C THR A 26 -2.48 7.37 -9.35
N ALA A 27 -2.39 6.94 -8.10
CA ALA A 27 -3.02 5.72 -7.64
C ALA A 27 -4.55 5.83 -7.65
N ALA A 28 -5.12 6.99 -7.27
CA ALA A 28 -6.56 7.23 -7.37
C ALA A 28 -7.05 7.18 -8.84
N ILE A 29 -6.28 7.75 -9.77
CA ILE A 29 -6.57 7.64 -11.21
C ILE A 29 -6.49 6.19 -11.67
N GLY A 30 -5.49 5.43 -11.20
CA GLY A 30 -5.36 4.00 -11.50
C GLY A 30 -6.56 3.19 -11.01
N LEU A 31 -6.97 3.37 -9.76
CA LEU A 31 -8.15 2.72 -9.18
C LEU A 31 -9.43 3.09 -9.93
N TRP A 32 -9.62 4.36 -10.24
CA TRP A 32 -10.77 4.82 -11.04
C TRP A 32 -10.76 4.19 -12.43
N SER A 33 -9.59 4.06 -13.07
CA SER A 33 -9.43 3.44 -14.38
C SER A 33 -9.81 1.95 -14.34
N VAL A 34 -9.35 1.22 -13.30
CA VAL A 34 -9.76 -0.19 -13.09
C VAL A 34 -11.27 -0.29 -12.96
N GLN A 35 -11.90 0.49 -12.09
CA GLN A 35 -13.35 0.46 -11.90
C GLN A 35 -14.14 0.82 -13.17
N ALA A 36 -13.62 1.77 -13.97
CA ALA A 36 -14.26 2.15 -15.23
C ALA A 36 -14.20 1.02 -16.28
N ILE A 37 -13.07 0.31 -16.33
CA ILE A 37 -12.85 -0.81 -17.27
C ILE A 37 -13.59 -2.07 -16.82
N MET A 38 -13.68 -2.34 -15.51
CA MET A 38 -14.43 -3.46 -14.93
C MET A 38 -15.91 -3.47 -15.31
N ARG A 39 -16.47 -2.32 -15.70
CA ARG A 39 -17.85 -2.26 -16.22
C ARG A 39 -18.02 -2.98 -17.56
N ARG A 40 -16.93 -3.28 -18.28
CA ARG A 40 -16.96 -3.89 -19.62
C ARG A 40 -16.11 -5.15 -19.75
N LEU A 41 -15.14 -5.34 -18.87
CA LEU A 41 -14.19 -6.45 -18.87
C LEU A 41 -14.18 -7.14 -17.51
N SER A 42 -13.63 -8.37 -17.45
CA SER A 42 -13.41 -9.08 -16.18
C SER A 42 -12.40 -8.33 -15.30
N GLU A 43 -12.52 -8.52 -13.99
CA GLU A 43 -11.65 -7.89 -12.98
C GLU A 43 -10.15 -8.10 -13.27
N ASP A 44 -9.78 -9.33 -13.60
CA ASP A 44 -8.39 -9.69 -13.89
C ASP A 44 -7.86 -8.97 -15.14
N THR A 45 -8.69 -8.90 -16.20
CA THR A 45 -8.32 -8.20 -17.42
C THR A 45 -8.20 -6.69 -17.19
N ALA A 46 -9.14 -6.09 -16.47
CA ALA A 46 -9.10 -4.66 -16.16
C ALA A 46 -7.85 -4.30 -15.36
N THR A 47 -7.55 -5.08 -14.32
CA THR A 47 -6.36 -4.91 -13.49
C THR A 47 -5.08 -5.09 -14.30
N GLY A 48 -4.99 -6.12 -15.14
CA GLY A 48 -3.83 -6.38 -15.99
C GLY A 48 -3.55 -5.26 -16.98
N VAL A 49 -4.58 -4.75 -17.65
CA VAL A 49 -4.47 -3.64 -18.62
C VAL A 49 -4.00 -2.35 -17.92
N VAL A 50 -4.61 -1.98 -16.80
CA VAL A 50 -4.23 -0.77 -16.06
C VAL A 50 -2.83 -0.89 -15.51
N LEU A 51 -2.48 -2.04 -14.90
CA LEU A 51 -1.15 -2.28 -14.34
C LEU A 51 -0.07 -2.16 -15.44
N SER A 52 -0.25 -2.82 -16.59
CA SER A 52 0.70 -2.79 -17.70
C SER A 52 0.86 -1.38 -18.27
N THR A 53 -0.25 -0.65 -18.42
CA THR A 53 -0.23 0.72 -18.95
C THR A 53 0.47 1.67 -17.99
N PHE A 54 0.13 1.64 -16.71
CA PHE A 54 0.73 2.51 -15.70
C PHE A 54 2.21 2.17 -15.46
N TYR A 55 2.57 0.88 -15.49
CA TYR A 55 3.95 0.43 -15.38
C TYR A 55 4.79 0.92 -16.56
N GLY A 56 4.32 0.69 -17.80
CA GLY A 56 5.01 1.17 -19.00
C GLY A 56 5.18 2.69 -19.01
N PHE A 57 4.11 3.42 -18.66
CA PHE A 57 4.17 4.87 -18.53
C PHE A 57 5.15 5.31 -17.42
N GLY A 58 5.18 4.60 -16.29
CA GLY A 58 6.10 4.84 -15.19
C GLY A 58 7.56 4.69 -15.62
N ILE A 59 7.91 3.65 -16.39
CA ILE A 59 9.27 3.44 -16.92
C ILE A 59 9.67 4.57 -17.89
N VAL A 60 8.78 4.96 -18.80
CA VAL A 60 9.05 6.07 -19.73
C VAL A 60 9.34 7.34 -18.95
N LEU A 61 8.53 7.68 -17.95
CA LEU A 61 8.75 8.85 -17.10
C LEU A 61 10.09 8.79 -16.34
N LEU A 62 10.43 7.59 -15.82
CA LEU A 62 11.70 7.35 -15.13
C LEU A 62 12.88 7.64 -16.08
N THR A 63 12.83 7.13 -17.31
CA THR A 63 13.87 7.33 -18.34
C THR A 63 14.01 8.81 -18.69
N VAL A 64 12.90 9.53 -18.83
CA VAL A 64 12.90 10.98 -19.07
C VAL A 64 13.56 11.74 -17.93
N ILE A 65 13.24 11.42 -16.68
CA ILE A 65 13.83 12.06 -15.50
C ILE A 65 15.34 11.81 -15.43
N GLN A 66 15.79 10.60 -15.73
CA GLN A 66 17.21 10.25 -15.78
C GLN A 66 17.96 11.04 -16.86
N GLY A 67 17.31 11.27 -18.01
CA GLY A 67 17.87 12.05 -19.13
C GLY A 67 17.98 13.54 -18.85
N LEU A 68 17.17 14.12 -17.97
CA LEU A 68 17.20 15.55 -17.62
C LEU A 68 18.38 15.95 -16.72
N GLY A 69 19.15 15.01 -16.19
CA GLY A 69 20.38 15.26 -15.42
C GLY A 69 20.21 16.01 -14.08
N GLN A 70 18.98 16.41 -13.74
CA GLN A 70 18.69 17.23 -12.55
C GLN A 70 18.23 16.39 -11.33
N GLY A 71 18.04 15.09 -11.48
CA GLY A 71 17.64 14.20 -10.39
C GLY A 71 18.65 13.08 -10.19
N ARG A 72 19.30 12.99 -9.05
CA ARG A 72 20.06 11.80 -8.69
C ARG A 72 19.10 10.60 -8.63
N PRO A 73 19.33 9.51 -9.39
CA PRO A 73 18.46 8.32 -9.39
C PRO A 73 18.35 7.66 -8.02
N ALA A 74 19.27 7.96 -7.10
CA ALA A 74 19.30 7.47 -5.73
C ALA A 74 18.01 7.68 -4.91
N GLY A 75 17.17 8.66 -5.26
CA GLY A 75 15.90 8.88 -4.56
C GLY A 75 14.79 7.90 -4.96
N LEU A 76 14.82 7.40 -6.20
CA LEU A 76 13.81 6.45 -6.70
C LEU A 76 14.13 5.00 -6.32
N GLU A 77 15.42 4.65 -6.25
CA GLU A 77 15.84 3.33 -5.76
C GLU A 77 15.48 3.14 -4.29
N THR A 78 15.63 4.19 -3.47
CA THR A 78 15.23 4.13 -2.06
C THR A 78 13.72 3.99 -1.86
N VAL A 79 12.89 4.54 -2.75
CA VAL A 79 11.43 4.38 -2.71
C VAL A 79 11.01 2.96 -3.14
N LEU A 80 11.71 2.35 -4.10
CA LEU A 80 11.39 0.99 -4.55
C LEU A 80 11.88 -0.09 -3.60
N LEU A 81 13.08 0.08 -3.03
CA LEU A 81 13.71 -0.91 -2.16
C LEU A 81 13.43 -0.67 -0.67
N GLY A 82 12.91 0.50 -0.32
CA GLY A 82 12.75 0.93 1.06
C GLY A 82 14.09 1.29 1.70
N SER A 83 14.10 2.23 2.63
CA SER A 83 15.27 2.63 3.41
C SER A 83 14.94 2.59 4.89
N THR A 84 14.81 1.38 5.43
CA THR A 84 14.58 1.19 6.87
C THR A 84 15.78 1.65 7.70
N ALA A 85 16.99 1.62 7.15
CA ALA A 85 18.22 2.04 7.83
C ALA A 85 18.34 3.56 8.07
N GLY A 86 17.55 4.38 7.35
CA GLY A 86 17.55 5.85 7.47
C GLY A 86 16.32 6.44 8.17
N MET A 87 15.51 5.63 8.85
CA MET A 87 14.27 6.07 9.48
C MET A 87 14.53 7.08 10.61
N LEU A 88 13.97 8.28 10.48
CA LEU A 88 13.92 9.24 11.57
C LEU A 88 12.82 8.86 12.57
N ARG A 89 12.98 9.27 13.83
CA ARG A 89 11.93 9.11 14.85
C ARG A 89 10.60 9.75 14.44
N ALA A 90 10.64 10.83 13.66
CA ALA A 90 9.46 11.47 13.11
C ALA A 90 8.66 10.53 12.18
N ASP A 91 9.35 9.78 11.32
CA ASP A 91 8.72 8.83 10.40
C ASP A 91 8.03 7.70 11.16
N ALA A 92 8.71 7.17 12.19
CA ALA A 92 8.13 6.14 13.06
C ALA A 92 6.85 6.61 13.77
N ILE A 93 6.79 7.87 14.22
CA ILE A 93 5.60 8.46 14.84
C ILE A 93 4.47 8.60 13.82
N VAL A 94 4.76 9.09 12.62
CA VAL A 94 3.78 9.23 11.54
C VAL A 94 3.16 7.87 11.18
N ILE A 95 3.98 6.83 11.09
CA ILE A 95 3.52 5.46 10.80
C ILE A 95 2.69 4.92 11.96
N ALA A 96 3.14 5.10 13.20
CA ALA A 96 2.41 4.62 14.37
C ALA A 96 1.04 5.31 14.51
N VAL A 97 0.99 6.63 14.33
CA VAL A 97 -0.26 7.40 14.39
C VAL A 97 -1.16 7.06 13.20
N GLY A 98 -0.61 7.01 11.98
CA GLY A 98 -1.37 6.63 10.79
C GLY A 98 -1.91 5.20 10.87
N GLY A 99 -1.10 4.26 11.31
CA GLY A 99 -1.50 2.87 11.55
C GLY A 99 -2.58 2.74 12.62
N ALA A 100 -2.43 3.45 13.74
CA ALA A 100 -3.45 3.49 14.79
C ALA A 100 -4.78 4.08 14.28
N CYS A 101 -4.73 5.15 13.51
CA CYS A 101 -5.91 5.75 12.87
C CYS A 101 -6.63 4.75 11.95
N VAL A 102 -5.89 4.04 11.11
CA VAL A 102 -6.42 3.00 10.23
C VAL A 102 -7.05 1.85 11.02
N LEU A 103 -6.39 1.38 12.07
CA LEU A 103 -6.93 0.30 12.93
C LEU A 103 -8.23 0.73 13.63
N VAL A 104 -8.29 1.95 14.17
CA VAL A 104 -9.50 2.51 14.77
C VAL A 104 -10.62 2.62 13.74
N LEU A 105 -10.31 3.14 12.55
CA LEU A 105 -11.30 3.27 11.48
C LEU A 105 -11.83 1.90 11.03
N LEU A 106 -10.97 0.91 10.83
CA LEU A 106 -11.36 -0.47 10.52
C LEU A 106 -12.19 -1.08 11.65
N TRP A 107 -11.84 -0.82 12.91
CA TRP A 107 -12.60 -1.31 14.05
C TRP A 107 -14.00 -0.68 14.13
N LEU A 108 -14.13 0.60 13.85
CA LEU A 108 -15.42 1.29 13.80
C LEU A 108 -16.29 0.81 12.62
N LEU A 109 -15.68 0.58 11.48
CA LEU A 109 -16.38 0.20 10.24
C LEU A 109 -16.46 -1.32 10.02
N HIS A 110 -15.94 -2.16 10.92
CA HIS A 110 -15.85 -3.62 10.71
C HIS A 110 -17.20 -4.27 10.41
N ARG A 111 -18.29 -3.82 11.05
CA ARG A 111 -19.64 -4.38 10.84
C ARG A 111 -20.19 -4.09 9.45
N PRO A 112 -20.28 -2.82 9.01
CA PRO A 112 -20.77 -2.54 7.67
C PRO A 112 -19.84 -3.08 6.57
N LEU A 113 -18.53 -3.04 6.76
CA LEU A 113 -17.56 -3.61 5.80
C LEU A 113 -17.75 -5.13 5.66
N ALA A 114 -17.91 -5.85 6.77
CA ALA A 114 -18.16 -7.28 6.72
C ALA A 114 -19.51 -7.59 6.03
N LEU A 115 -20.57 -6.83 6.32
CA LEU A 115 -21.86 -6.99 5.67
C LEU A 115 -21.78 -6.78 4.16
N VAL A 116 -21.14 -5.70 3.71
CA VAL A 116 -20.96 -5.40 2.28
C VAL A 116 -20.12 -6.46 1.57
N ALA A 117 -19.07 -6.96 2.23
CA ALA A 117 -18.19 -7.99 1.65
C ALA A 117 -18.87 -9.35 1.45
N PHE A 118 -19.87 -9.71 2.30
CA PHE A 118 -20.53 -11.01 2.22
C PHE A 118 -21.86 -10.98 1.49
N ASP A 119 -22.65 -9.93 1.70
CA ASP A 119 -23.98 -9.80 1.08
C ASP A 119 -24.28 -8.33 0.76
N PRO A 120 -23.81 -7.86 -0.41
CA PRO A 120 -24.07 -6.50 -0.86
C PRO A 120 -25.56 -6.24 -1.09
N VAL A 121 -26.37 -7.26 -1.41
CA VAL A 121 -27.81 -7.13 -1.62
C VAL A 121 -28.51 -6.85 -0.29
N GLN A 122 -28.19 -7.63 0.75
CA GLN A 122 -28.73 -7.42 2.08
C GLN A 122 -28.26 -6.08 2.68
N ALA A 123 -27.01 -5.68 2.43
CA ALA A 123 -26.50 -4.38 2.83
C ALA A 123 -27.36 -3.23 2.24
N HIS A 124 -27.71 -3.33 0.97
CA HIS A 124 -28.57 -2.34 0.30
C HIS A 124 -29.97 -2.26 0.90
N LEU A 125 -30.56 -3.42 1.24
CA LEU A 125 -31.89 -3.51 1.89
C LEU A 125 -31.88 -2.89 3.30
N LEU A 126 -30.74 -2.92 4.00
CA LEU A 126 -30.56 -2.31 5.31
C LEU A 126 -30.15 -0.83 5.25
N GLY A 127 -30.17 -0.22 4.05
CA GLY A 127 -29.83 1.18 3.85
C GLY A 127 -28.32 1.49 3.83
N VAL A 128 -27.50 0.45 3.84
CA VAL A 128 -26.04 0.57 3.67
C VAL A 128 -25.71 0.61 2.18
N ARG A 129 -24.98 1.63 1.74
CA ARG A 129 -24.59 1.77 0.32
C ARG A 129 -23.27 1.01 0.09
N PRO A 130 -23.28 -0.14 -0.62
CA PRO A 130 -22.08 -0.94 -0.84
C PRO A 130 -20.94 -0.13 -1.49
N GLU A 131 -21.28 0.70 -2.49
CA GLU A 131 -20.30 1.46 -3.26
C GLU A 131 -19.51 2.45 -2.38
N THR A 132 -20.16 3.01 -1.35
CA THR A 132 -19.50 3.95 -0.43
C THR A 132 -18.51 3.21 0.46
N TYR A 133 -18.87 2.04 0.96
CA TYR A 133 -17.99 1.25 1.83
C TYR A 133 -16.84 0.61 1.06
N ASP A 134 -17.06 0.21 -0.19
CA ASP A 134 -15.99 -0.23 -1.10
C ASP A 134 -15.01 0.90 -1.37
N ALA A 135 -15.50 2.10 -1.67
CA ALA A 135 -14.63 3.27 -1.87
C ALA A 135 -13.83 3.63 -0.61
N VAL A 136 -14.44 3.54 0.59
CA VAL A 136 -13.76 3.76 1.87
C VAL A 136 -12.69 2.69 2.09
N LEU A 137 -12.99 1.41 1.86
CA LEU A 137 -12.03 0.32 1.98
C LEU A 137 -10.85 0.50 1.02
N MET A 138 -11.12 0.81 -0.25
CA MET A 138 -10.09 1.13 -1.24
C MET A 138 -9.23 2.32 -0.82
N GLY A 139 -9.84 3.37 -0.25
CA GLY A 139 -9.13 4.53 0.29
C GLY A 139 -8.21 4.17 1.46
N ILE A 140 -8.67 3.32 2.37
CA ILE A 140 -7.87 2.82 3.48
C ILE A 140 -6.67 2.00 2.99
N VAL A 141 -6.90 1.06 2.07
CA VAL A 141 -5.83 0.23 1.48
C VAL A 141 -4.81 1.12 0.78
N LEU A 142 -5.29 2.09 -0.01
CA LEU A 142 -4.42 3.04 -0.70
C LEU A 142 -3.56 3.85 0.30
N ALA A 143 -4.14 4.35 1.38
CA ALA A 143 -3.41 5.09 2.40
C ALA A 143 -2.33 4.21 3.08
N VAL A 144 -2.66 2.97 3.43
CA VAL A 144 -1.71 2.00 4.01
C VAL A 144 -0.56 1.71 3.04
N VAL A 145 -0.87 1.46 1.77
CA VAL A 145 0.15 1.19 0.75
C VAL A 145 1.05 2.40 0.53
N LEU A 146 0.51 3.62 0.44
CA LEU A 146 1.30 4.83 0.25
C LEU A 146 2.25 5.11 1.42
N VAL A 147 1.77 4.96 2.66
CA VAL A 147 2.61 5.13 3.85
C VAL A 147 3.64 4.02 3.93
N GLY A 148 3.23 2.78 3.71
CA GLY A 148 4.13 1.62 3.76
C GLY A 148 5.20 1.66 2.68
N LEU A 149 4.86 2.09 1.47
CA LEU A 149 5.80 2.16 0.34
C LEU A 149 7.04 3.02 0.66
N ASN A 150 6.84 4.15 1.34
CA ASN A 150 7.94 5.05 1.71
C ASN A 150 8.91 4.45 2.71
N VAL A 151 8.46 3.50 3.51
CA VAL A 151 9.23 2.95 4.64
C VAL A 151 9.83 1.59 4.30
N THR A 152 8.98 0.72 3.80
CA THR A 152 9.33 -0.70 3.62
C THR A 152 9.64 -1.06 2.17
N GLY A 153 9.30 -0.18 1.23
CA GLY A 153 9.42 -0.45 -0.20
C GLY A 153 8.28 -1.30 -0.75
N LEU A 154 8.21 -1.36 -2.09
CA LEU A 154 7.11 -1.99 -2.81
C LEU A 154 6.97 -3.49 -2.51
N ILE A 155 8.07 -4.21 -2.52
CA ILE A 155 8.06 -5.68 -2.38
C ILE A 155 7.56 -6.09 -1.01
N LEU A 156 8.06 -5.44 0.04
CA LEU A 156 7.70 -5.79 1.41
C LEU A 156 6.25 -5.42 1.73
N ILE A 157 5.76 -4.24 1.28
CA ILE A 157 4.38 -3.85 1.58
C ILE A 157 3.36 -4.78 0.90
N VAL A 158 3.62 -5.20 -0.35
CA VAL A 158 2.75 -6.16 -1.05
C VAL A 158 2.76 -7.52 -0.34
N ALA A 159 3.94 -8.01 0.05
CA ALA A 159 4.05 -9.27 0.79
C ALA A 159 3.34 -9.22 2.14
N LEU A 160 3.53 -8.14 2.92
CA LEU A 160 2.84 -7.96 4.22
C LEU A 160 1.33 -7.79 4.08
N LEU A 161 0.85 -7.31 2.97
CA LEU A 161 -0.59 -7.15 2.74
C LEU A 161 -1.25 -8.49 2.38
N VAL A 162 -0.58 -9.33 1.61
CA VAL A 162 -1.14 -10.57 1.07
C VAL A 162 -0.86 -11.77 1.98
N THR A 163 0.40 -11.98 2.37
CA THR A 163 0.83 -13.23 3.03
C THR A 163 0.14 -13.48 4.39
N PRO A 164 0.10 -12.51 5.34
CA PRO A 164 -0.58 -12.74 6.61
C PRO A 164 -2.07 -13.00 6.47
N ALA A 165 -2.72 -12.35 5.49
CA ALA A 165 -4.13 -12.53 5.24
C ALA A 165 -4.44 -13.92 4.67
N VAL A 166 -3.63 -14.40 3.73
CA VAL A 166 -3.77 -15.75 3.15
C VAL A 166 -3.51 -16.83 4.20
N THR A 167 -2.42 -16.68 4.97
CA THR A 167 -2.08 -17.62 6.05
C THR A 167 -3.19 -17.68 7.12
N ALA A 168 -3.68 -16.52 7.56
CA ALA A 168 -4.76 -16.46 8.55
C ALA A 168 -6.05 -17.11 8.05
N ARG A 169 -6.35 -17.04 6.77
CA ARG A 169 -7.53 -17.63 6.16
C ARG A 169 -7.52 -19.17 6.22
N LEU A 170 -6.35 -19.79 6.25
CA LEU A 170 -6.22 -21.24 6.38
C LEU A 170 -6.60 -21.76 7.78
N TRP A 171 -6.47 -20.89 8.80
CA TRP A 171 -6.63 -21.27 10.22
C TRP A 171 -7.91 -20.73 10.87
N ALA A 172 -8.54 -19.72 10.28
CA ALA A 172 -9.70 -19.06 10.85
C ALA A 172 -10.92 -19.15 9.92
N GLY A 173 -12.04 -19.64 10.46
CA GLY A 173 -13.31 -19.78 9.73
C GLY A 173 -14.22 -18.56 9.77
N THR A 174 -13.84 -17.48 10.46
CA THR A 174 -14.64 -16.25 10.58
C THR A 174 -13.82 -15.02 10.17
N VAL A 175 -14.48 -14.02 9.58
CA VAL A 175 -13.79 -12.79 9.12
C VAL A 175 -13.03 -12.09 10.22
N GLY A 176 -13.67 -11.91 11.38
CA GLY A 176 -13.02 -11.32 12.55
C GLY A 176 -11.86 -12.17 13.08
N GLY A 177 -11.93 -13.48 12.92
CA GLY A 177 -10.84 -14.41 13.23
C GLY A 177 -9.67 -14.23 12.28
N VAL A 178 -9.94 -14.21 10.97
CA VAL A 178 -8.93 -13.97 9.93
C VAL A 178 -8.24 -12.62 10.14
N ALA A 179 -9.00 -11.54 10.36
CA ALA A 179 -8.44 -10.21 10.57
C ALA A 179 -7.53 -10.16 11.81
N ARG A 180 -7.95 -10.73 12.94
CA ARG A 180 -7.14 -10.77 14.17
C ARG A 180 -5.88 -11.60 13.98
N LEU A 181 -6.01 -12.78 13.39
CA LEU A 181 -4.88 -13.69 13.18
C LEU A 181 -3.88 -13.08 12.18
N ALA A 182 -4.35 -12.49 11.08
CA ALA A 182 -3.51 -11.78 10.12
C ALA A 182 -2.74 -10.61 10.78
N ALA A 183 -3.42 -9.84 11.64
CA ALA A 183 -2.78 -8.75 12.38
C ALA A 183 -1.68 -9.26 13.32
N VAL A 184 -1.92 -10.37 14.03
CA VAL A 184 -0.93 -10.98 14.92
C VAL A 184 0.27 -11.52 14.12
N ILE A 185 0.01 -12.27 13.04
CA ILE A 185 1.08 -12.80 12.17
C ILE A 185 1.92 -11.65 11.59
N GLY A 186 1.27 -10.63 11.02
CA GLY A 186 1.96 -9.47 10.45
C GLY A 186 2.77 -8.69 11.49
N ALA A 187 2.24 -8.49 12.70
CA ALA A 187 2.95 -7.79 13.77
C ALA A 187 4.15 -8.59 14.29
N LEU A 188 3.98 -9.89 14.50
CA LEU A 188 5.06 -10.75 14.97
C LEU A 188 6.19 -10.89 13.94
N SER A 189 5.84 -11.14 12.67
CA SER A 189 6.84 -11.24 11.60
C SER A 189 7.56 -9.92 11.37
N GLY A 190 6.85 -8.78 11.42
CA GLY A 190 7.44 -7.46 11.34
C GLY A 190 8.42 -7.19 12.49
N TYR A 191 8.03 -7.51 13.74
CA TYR A 191 8.87 -7.33 14.91
C TYR A 191 10.11 -8.22 14.90
N VAL A 192 9.92 -9.52 14.65
CA VAL A 192 11.03 -10.51 14.63
C VAL A 192 11.98 -10.22 13.45
N GLY A 193 11.43 -9.89 12.26
CA GLY A 193 12.25 -9.56 11.11
C GLY A 193 13.06 -8.28 11.29
N ALA A 194 12.49 -7.26 11.93
CA ALA A 194 13.21 -6.06 12.29
C ALA A 194 14.32 -6.36 13.35
N ALA A 195 14.02 -7.18 14.36
CA ALA A 195 14.98 -7.58 15.37
C ALA A 195 16.17 -8.37 14.78
N ILE A 196 15.92 -9.31 13.87
CA ILE A 196 16.97 -10.07 13.17
C ILE A 196 17.86 -9.13 12.34
N SER A 197 17.25 -8.21 11.61
CA SER A 197 18.00 -7.26 10.77
C SER A 197 18.87 -6.29 11.58
N THR A 198 18.55 -6.03 12.85
CA THR A 198 19.41 -5.21 13.73
C THR A 198 20.60 -5.97 14.30
N VAL A 199 20.49 -7.30 14.43
CA VAL A 199 21.55 -8.16 15.00
C VAL A 199 22.51 -8.65 13.94
N VAL A 200 22.04 -8.90 12.71
CA VAL A 200 22.86 -9.43 11.62
C VAL A 200 23.15 -8.31 10.61
N PRO A 201 24.40 -7.83 10.52
CA PRO A 201 24.80 -6.82 9.53
C PRO A 201 24.55 -7.34 8.10
N ASP A 202 24.19 -6.44 7.18
CA ASP A 202 24.00 -6.70 5.75
C ASP A 202 22.80 -7.59 5.36
N VAL A 203 21.90 -7.94 6.30
CA VAL A 203 20.67 -8.66 5.97
C VAL A 203 19.53 -7.66 5.74
N PRO A 204 18.96 -7.59 4.53
CA PRO A 204 17.87 -6.67 4.24
C PRO A 204 16.60 -7.10 4.99
N THR A 205 15.99 -6.17 5.71
CA THR A 205 14.82 -6.40 6.58
C THR A 205 13.62 -6.97 5.81
N GLY A 206 13.41 -6.51 4.59
CA GLY A 206 12.28 -6.90 3.75
C GLY A 206 12.17 -8.40 3.49
N PRO A 207 13.17 -9.03 2.89
CA PRO A 207 13.16 -10.48 2.62
C PRO A 207 13.02 -11.34 3.87
N VAL A 208 13.61 -10.92 5.00
CA VAL A 208 13.49 -11.66 6.27
C VAL A 208 12.05 -11.67 6.78
N ILE A 209 11.38 -10.53 6.75
CA ILE A 209 9.97 -10.43 7.16
C ILE A 209 9.08 -11.29 6.25
N VAL A 210 9.33 -11.27 4.93
CA VAL A 210 8.57 -12.09 3.97
C VAL A 210 8.74 -13.58 4.27
N LEU A 211 9.96 -14.03 4.53
CA LEU A 211 10.24 -15.43 4.88
C LEU A 211 9.57 -15.86 6.20
N LEU A 212 9.44 -14.95 7.17
CA LEU A 212 8.79 -15.24 8.45
C LEU A 212 7.25 -15.28 8.35
N THR A 213 6.68 -14.64 7.31
CA THR A 213 5.23 -14.62 7.08
C THR A 213 4.73 -15.76 6.20
N SER A 214 5.61 -16.38 5.43
CA SER A 214 5.27 -17.49 4.52
C SER A 214 5.31 -18.83 5.22
#